data_a82f5f68723fbd92059bd40cc7e8d241
#
_entry.id   a82f5f68723fbd92059bd40cc7e8d241
#
_cell.length_a   1.000
_cell.length_b   1.000
_cell.length_c   1.000
_cell.angle_alpha   90.00
_cell.angle_beta   90.00
_cell.angle_gamma   90.00
#
_symmetry.space_group_name_H-M   'P 1'
#
loop_
_entity.id
_entity.type
_entity.pdbx_description
1 polymer ?
#
loop_
_entity_poly.entity_id
_entity_poly.type
_entity_poly.pdbx_seq_one_letter_code
_entity_poly.pdbx_strand_id
1 'polypeptide(L)'
;MRTYPSNPMRNNSSQSQPAPASPPSRISTGPAETLLVVDDEPMIRALEAHILRLNGYTVLQAQDAAEALRLAGETQKIHLLITDFSMPKVDGLELSRRFRAVHPKTPVLMVSGSLPLLRDGTRDLERVELLAKPFAFSELLQRVRTLLDAAETLPLPRRKQWCRD
;
A
#
# COMPACT_ATOMS: atom_id res chain seq x y z
N MET A 1 -40.17 -48.73 43.63
CA MET A 1 -41.07 -47.72 43.07
C MET A 1 -40.53 -46.34 43.42
N ARG A 2 -39.78 -45.75 42.56
CA ARG A 2 -39.43 -44.30 42.57
C ARG A 2 -39.18 -43.88 41.15
N THR A 3 -40.11 -43.07 40.68
CA THR A 3 -40.19 -42.46 39.38
C THR A 3 -39.23 -41.27 39.28
N TYR A 4 -38.39 -41.23 38.26
CA TYR A 4 -37.66 -40.01 37.86
C TYR A 4 -38.47 -39.21 36.86
N PRO A 5 -38.55 -37.90 37.00
CA PRO A 5 -39.20 -37.06 36.02
C PRO A 5 -38.22 -36.67 34.89
N SER A 6 -38.79 -36.65 33.73
CA SER A 6 -38.20 -36.24 32.46
C SER A 6 -37.75 -34.78 32.49
N ASN A 7 -36.54 -34.50 31.99
CA ASN A 7 -36.06 -33.15 31.73
C ASN A 7 -36.21 -32.82 30.25
N PRO A 8 -37.02 -31.81 29.85
CA PRO A 8 -37.04 -31.30 28.52
C PRO A 8 -36.24 -30.00 28.44
N MET A 9 -35.66 -29.78 27.28
CA MET A 9 -35.25 -28.52 26.71
C MET A 9 -33.73 -28.37 26.50
N ARG A 10 -33.34 -28.84 25.34
CA ARG A 10 -32.18 -28.37 24.64
C ARG A 10 -32.55 -27.03 24.00
N ASN A 11 -32.01 -25.94 24.51
CA ASN A 11 -31.95 -24.70 23.79
C ASN A 11 -30.66 -24.70 22.95
N ASN A 12 -30.81 -25.01 21.67
CA ASN A 12 -29.79 -24.92 20.68
C ASN A 12 -29.78 -23.49 20.10
N SER A 13 -29.10 -22.59 20.81
CA SER A 13 -28.85 -21.24 20.27
C SER A 13 -27.70 -21.36 19.29
N SER A 14 -28.03 -21.60 18.03
CA SER A 14 -27.11 -21.49 16.91
C SER A 14 -26.65 -20.03 16.82
N GLN A 15 -25.52 -19.72 17.42
CA GLN A 15 -24.81 -18.48 17.14
C GLN A 15 -24.19 -18.63 15.75
N SER A 16 -24.85 -18.06 14.76
CA SER A 16 -24.31 -17.86 13.42
C SER A 16 -23.14 -16.89 13.51
N GLN A 17 -21.93 -17.40 13.46
CA GLN A 17 -20.74 -16.59 13.25
C GLN A 17 -20.87 -15.93 11.86
N PRO A 18 -20.69 -14.62 11.74
CA PRO A 18 -20.61 -14.00 10.42
C PRO A 18 -19.37 -14.57 9.69
N ALA A 19 -19.59 -15.09 8.50
CA ALA A 19 -18.53 -15.56 7.64
C ALA A 19 -17.50 -14.43 7.42
N PRO A 20 -16.19 -14.73 7.37
CA PRO A 20 -15.20 -13.72 7.05
C PRO A 20 -15.52 -13.13 5.67
N ALA A 21 -15.62 -11.81 5.62
CA ALA A 21 -15.87 -11.08 4.39
C ALA A 21 -14.81 -11.46 3.37
N SER A 22 -15.22 -12.06 2.26
CA SER A 22 -14.34 -12.36 1.14
C SER A 22 -13.72 -11.06 0.66
N PRO A 23 -12.41 -11.02 0.37
CA PRO A 23 -11.79 -9.84 -0.21
C PRO A 23 -12.49 -9.52 -1.55
N PRO A 24 -12.67 -8.25 -1.90
CA PRO A 24 -13.35 -7.88 -3.13
C PRO A 24 -12.53 -8.37 -4.32
N SER A 25 -13.04 -9.43 -4.97
CA SER A 25 -12.49 -9.96 -6.22
C SER A 25 -12.84 -8.98 -7.34
N ARG A 26 -12.08 -7.90 -7.49
CA ARG A 26 -12.04 -7.16 -8.74
C ARG A 26 -10.93 -7.74 -9.58
N ILE A 27 -11.30 -8.62 -10.51
CA ILE A 27 -10.47 -8.92 -11.67
C ILE A 27 -10.41 -7.60 -12.46
N SER A 28 -9.32 -6.87 -12.29
CA SER A 28 -9.02 -5.70 -13.09
C SER A 28 -8.86 -6.14 -14.53
N THR A 29 -9.83 -5.83 -15.41
CA THR A 29 -9.78 -6.11 -16.85
C THR A 29 -8.92 -5.09 -17.62
N GLY A 30 -8.20 -4.22 -16.91
CA GLY A 30 -7.24 -3.28 -17.45
C GLY A 30 -5.80 -3.81 -17.41
N PRO A 31 -4.84 -3.14 -18.06
CA PRO A 31 -3.43 -3.46 -17.94
C PRO A 31 -3.01 -3.45 -16.46
N ALA A 32 -2.23 -4.46 -16.05
CA ALA A 32 -1.82 -4.61 -14.65
C ALA A 32 -1.10 -3.36 -14.14
N GLU A 33 -1.56 -2.82 -13.00
CA GLU A 33 -0.96 -1.64 -12.38
C GLU A 33 0.46 -1.97 -11.94
N THR A 34 1.42 -1.09 -12.28
CA THR A 34 2.85 -1.28 -11.96
C THR A 34 3.19 -0.60 -10.65
N LEU A 35 3.67 -1.36 -9.69
CA LEU A 35 4.11 -0.89 -8.38
C LEU A 35 5.63 -0.98 -8.28
N LEU A 36 6.26 -0.04 -7.61
CA LEU A 36 7.69 -0.09 -7.28
C LEU A 36 7.84 -0.28 -5.77
N VAL A 37 8.42 -1.41 -5.35
CA VAL A 37 8.69 -1.76 -3.96
C VAL A 37 10.16 -1.55 -3.66
N VAL A 38 10.45 -0.77 -2.61
CA VAL A 38 11.81 -0.40 -2.21
C VAL A 38 12.00 -0.70 -0.72
N ASP A 39 12.87 -1.64 -0.43
CA ASP A 39 13.22 -2.04 0.94
C ASP A 39 14.63 -2.63 0.89
N ASP A 40 15.52 -2.26 1.81
CA ASP A 40 16.90 -2.76 1.84
C ASP A 40 16.99 -4.19 2.35
N GLU A 41 15.95 -4.68 3.04
CA GLU A 41 15.87 -6.06 3.51
C GLU A 41 15.32 -7.00 2.43
N PRO A 42 16.15 -7.90 1.85
CA PRO A 42 15.76 -8.69 0.67
C PRO A 42 14.59 -9.63 0.93
N MET A 43 14.44 -10.14 2.16
CA MET A 43 13.34 -11.06 2.52
C MET A 43 12.01 -10.33 2.60
N ILE A 44 11.98 -9.14 3.20
CA ILE A 44 10.78 -8.30 3.31
C ILE A 44 10.36 -7.86 1.91
N ARG A 45 11.28 -7.30 1.14
CA ARG A 45 11.04 -6.87 -0.24
C ARG A 45 10.47 -7.99 -1.12
N ALA A 46 11.08 -9.19 -1.05
CA ALA A 46 10.61 -10.34 -1.82
C ALA A 46 9.20 -10.79 -1.42
N LEU A 47 8.91 -10.78 -0.13
CA LEU A 47 7.61 -11.19 0.41
C LEU A 47 6.51 -10.21 0.01
N GLU A 48 6.74 -8.90 0.18
CA GLU A 48 5.81 -7.85 -0.26
C GLU A 48 5.54 -7.95 -1.77
N ALA A 49 6.60 -8.07 -2.57
CA ALA A 49 6.46 -8.22 -4.02
C ALA A 49 5.70 -9.48 -4.42
N HIS A 50 5.91 -10.59 -3.71
CA HIS A 50 5.20 -11.84 -3.97
C HIS A 50 3.69 -11.69 -3.71
N ILE A 51 3.32 -11.12 -2.57
CA ILE A 51 1.92 -10.91 -2.20
C ILE A 51 1.21 -9.96 -3.16
N LEU A 52 1.86 -8.87 -3.55
CA LEU A 52 1.31 -7.94 -4.53
C LEU A 52 1.11 -8.59 -5.89
N ARG A 53 2.07 -9.40 -6.37
CA ARG A 53 1.92 -10.16 -7.64
C ARG A 53 0.78 -11.16 -7.59
N LEU A 54 0.58 -11.85 -6.48
CA LEU A 54 -0.57 -12.76 -6.29
C LEU A 54 -1.92 -12.03 -6.37
N ASN A 55 -1.93 -10.72 -6.10
CA ASN A 55 -3.11 -9.86 -6.22
C ASN A 55 -3.21 -9.11 -7.57
N GLY A 56 -2.44 -9.53 -8.58
CA GLY A 56 -2.58 -9.08 -9.97
C GLY A 56 -1.75 -7.85 -10.34
N TYR A 57 -0.88 -7.35 -9.45
CA TYR A 57 -0.01 -6.21 -9.75
C TYR A 57 1.28 -6.63 -10.48
N THR A 58 1.76 -5.77 -11.37
CA THR A 58 3.15 -5.85 -11.86
C THR A 58 4.06 -5.18 -10.83
N VAL A 59 5.09 -5.89 -10.36
CA VAL A 59 5.94 -5.37 -9.28
C VAL A 59 7.40 -5.30 -9.69
N LEU A 60 7.92 -4.07 -9.70
CA LEU A 60 9.33 -3.76 -9.76
C LEU A 60 9.90 -3.75 -8.34
N GLN A 61 11.12 -4.19 -8.17
CA GLN A 61 11.81 -4.23 -6.88
C GLN A 61 13.11 -3.47 -6.95
N ALA A 62 13.40 -2.70 -5.91
CA ALA A 62 14.68 -2.02 -5.73
C ALA A 62 15.20 -2.24 -4.30
N GLN A 63 16.49 -2.45 -4.15
CA GLN A 63 17.13 -2.66 -2.86
C GLN A 63 17.53 -1.35 -2.17
N ASP A 64 17.56 -0.25 -2.91
CA ASP A 64 17.93 1.07 -2.42
C ASP A 64 17.34 2.18 -3.30
N ALA A 65 17.53 3.42 -2.84
CA ALA A 65 17.03 4.60 -3.54
C ALA A 65 17.67 4.80 -4.92
N ALA A 66 18.93 4.40 -5.11
CA ALA A 66 19.62 4.58 -6.39
C ALA A 66 19.02 3.66 -7.46
N GLU A 67 18.78 2.39 -7.12
CA GLU A 67 18.11 1.45 -8.00
C GLU A 67 16.66 1.86 -8.27
N ALA A 68 15.95 2.32 -7.25
CA ALA A 68 14.57 2.80 -7.38
C ALA A 68 14.47 3.97 -8.37
N LEU A 69 15.36 4.95 -8.28
CA LEU A 69 15.38 6.11 -9.18
C LEU A 69 15.79 5.73 -10.62
N ARG A 70 16.70 4.78 -10.77
CA ARG A 70 17.04 4.23 -12.09
C ARG A 70 15.82 3.58 -12.74
N LEU A 71 15.15 2.67 -12.01
CA LEU A 71 13.93 2.02 -12.49
C LEU A 71 12.82 3.03 -12.81
N ALA A 72 12.69 4.07 -11.99
CA ALA A 72 11.72 5.14 -12.21
C ALA A 72 12.00 5.91 -13.52
N GLY A 73 13.27 6.14 -13.85
CA GLY A 73 13.65 6.80 -15.10
C GLY A 73 13.43 5.93 -16.35
N GLU A 74 13.52 4.62 -16.21
CA GLU A 74 13.37 3.65 -17.30
C GLU A 74 11.89 3.21 -17.50
N THR A 75 11.03 3.40 -16.51
CA THR A 75 9.65 2.93 -16.52
C THR A 75 8.69 4.06 -16.87
N GLN A 76 7.96 3.92 -17.98
CA GLN A 76 7.06 4.96 -18.47
C GLN A 76 5.96 5.35 -17.45
N LYS A 77 5.41 4.38 -16.72
CA LYS A 77 4.36 4.62 -15.73
C LYS A 77 4.51 3.71 -14.52
N ILE A 78 4.71 4.31 -13.37
CA ILE A 78 4.60 3.66 -12.06
C ILE A 78 3.34 4.22 -11.40
N HIS A 79 2.46 3.31 -10.95
CA HIS A 79 1.16 3.67 -10.39
C HIS A 79 1.22 3.94 -8.90
N LEU A 80 2.17 3.30 -8.19
CA LEU A 80 2.40 3.50 -6.75
C LEU A 80 3.86 3.18 -6.41
N LEU A 81 4.47 4.03 -5.58
CA LEU A 81 5.73 3.73 -4.89
C LEU A 81 5.42 3.22 -3.48
N ILE A 82 5.96 2.07 -3.11
CA ILE A 82 5.97 1.53 -1.75
C ILE A 82 7.41 1.54 -1.28
N THR A 83 7.72 2.24 -0.20
CA THR A 83 9.11 2.36 0.28
C THR A 83 9.21 2.22 1.79
N ASP A 84 10.21 1.47 2.26
CA ASP A 84 10.62 1.60 3.66
C ASP A 84 11.15 3.01 3.92
N PHE A 85 10.90 3.52 5.12
CA PHE A 85 11.46 4.80 5.54
C PHE A 85 12.93 4.68 5.92
N SER A 86 13.28 3.63 6.67
CA SER A 86 14.58 3.50 7.32
C SER A 86 15.57 2.73 6.46
N MET A 87 15.99 3.31 5.34
CA MET A 87 17.00 2.70 4.47
C MET A 87 18.37 3.38 4.64
N PRO A 88 19.47 2.65 4.40
CA PRO A 88 20.83 3.22 4.41
C PRO A 88 21.03 4.29 3.34
N LYS A 89 21.85 5.30 3.63
CA LYS A 89 22.30 6.39 2.75
C LYS A 89 21.21 7.40 2.35
N VAL A 90 20.08 6.94 1.83
CA VAL A 90 18.94 7.77 1.42
C VAL A 90 17.68 7.15 1.99
N ASP A 91 17.02 7.86 2.89
CA ASP A 91 15.77 7.40 3.50
C ASP A 91 14.59 7.47 2.51
N GLY A 92 13.47 6.84 2.90
CA GLY A 92 12.27 6.81 2.08
C GLY A 92 11.67 8.18 1.79
N LEU A 93 11.89 9.15 2.68
CA LEU A 93 11.40 10.52 2.51
C LEU A 93 12.15 11.24 1.40
N GLU A 94 13.46 11.18 1.42
CA GLU A 94 14.30 11.78 0.38
C GLU A 94 14.14 11.05 -0.96
N LEU A 95 14.01 9.71 -0.93
CA LEU A 95 13.64 8.94 -2.12
C LEU A 95 12.32 9.45 -2.71
N SER A 96 11.29 9.63 -1.88
CA SER A 96 9.98 10.11 -2.32
C SER A 96 10.04 11.47 -2.99
N ARG A 97 10.86 12.40 -2.46
CA ARG A 97 11.07 13.73 -3.07
C ARG A 97 11.69 13.62 -4.46
N ARG A 98 12.77 12.83 -4.59
CA ARG A 98 13.47 12.61 -5.88
C ARG A 98 12.61 11.87 -6.90
N PHE A 99 11.91 10.84 -6.45
CA PHE A 99 10.99 10.07 -7.28
C PHE A 99 9.89 10.93 -7.88
N ARG A 100 9.34 11.87 -7.11
CA ARG A 100 8.29 12.78 -7.57
C ARG A 100 8.75 13.82 -8.60
N ALA A 101 10.05 14.06 -8.73
CA ALA A 101 10.56 14.86 -9.81
C ALA A 101 10.33 14.21 -11.19
N VAL A 102 10.31 12.85 -11.21
CA VAL A 102 10.08 12.05 -12.43
C VAL A 102 8.61 11.63 -12.56
N HIS A 103 7.99 11.26 -11.44
CA HIS A 103 6.60 10.78 -11.35
C HIS A 103 5.74 11.64 -10.42
N PRO A 104 5.43 12.90 -10.77
CA PRO A 104 4.81 13.87 -9.84
C PRO A 104 3.40 13.52 -9.38
N LYS A 105 2.71 12.63 -10.11
CA LYS A 105 1.32 12.24 -9.81
C LYS A 105 1.21 10.90 -9.10
N THR A 106 2.29 10.15 -9.01
CA THR A 106 2.29 8.83 -8.39
C THR A 106 2.19 8.96 -6.88
N PRO A 107 1.21 8.30 -6.24
CA PRO A 107 1.13 8.23 -4.79
C PRO A 107 2.29 7.43 -4.21
N VAL A 108 2.58 7.68 -2.94
CA VAL A 108 3.63 7.00 -2.20
C VAL A 108 3.03 6.39 -0.93
N LEU A 109 3.25 5.11 -0.71
CA LEU A 109 3.00 4.42 0.55
C LEU A 109 4.34 4.23 1.26
N MET A 110 4.53 4.95 2.35
CA MET A 110 5.75 4.87 3.15
C MET A 110 5.51 3.95 4.35
N VAL A 111 6.36 2.96 4.49
CA VAL A 111 6.29 1.95 5.55
C VAL A 111 7.32 2.28 6.61
N SER A 112 6.97 2.24 7.91
CA SER A 112 7.91 2.57 8.98
C SER A 112 7.56 1.94 10.32
N GLY A 113 8.61 1.56 11.07
CA GLY A 113 8.50 1.18 12.48
C GLY A 113 8.31 2.36 13.45
N SER A 114 8.46 3.61 12.99
CA SER A 114 8.37 4.81 13.84
C SER A 114 7.58 5.94 13.16
N LEU A 115 6.25 5.90 13.29
CA LEU A 115 5.35 6.90 12.71
C LEU A 115 5.49 8.34 13.25
N PRO A 116 5.81 8.60 14.54
CA PRO A 116 5.89 9.96 15.05
C PRO A 116 6.91 10.82 14.32
N LEU A 117 8.06 10.24 13.98
CA LEU A 117 9.13 10.94 13.27
C LEU A 117 8.77 11.30 11.82
N LEU A 118 7.85 10.52 11.22
CA LEU A 118 7.44 10.71 9.83
C LEU A 118 6.42 11.82 9.65
N ARG A 119 5.49 11.99 10.59
CA ARG A 119 4.39 12.95 10.45
C ARG A 119 4.87 14.38 10.25
N ASP A 120 5.99 14.76 10.85
CA ASP A 120 6.55 16.10 10.70
C ASP A 120 7.30 16.26 9.37
N GLY A 121 7.98 15.21 8.90
CA GLY A 121 8.73 15.24 7.63
C GLY A 121 7.87 15.11 6.35
N THR A 122 6.65 14.57 6.47
CA THR A 122 5.77 14.32 5.31
C THR A 122 4.68 15.38 5.11
N ARG A 123 4.53 16.36 6.01
CA ARG A 123 3.49 17.40 5.95
C ARG A 123 3.47 18.17 4.63
N ASP A 124 4.63 18.37 4.02
CA ASP A 124 4.77 19.08 2.76
C ASP A 124 4.66 18.18 1.52
N LEU A 125 4.49 16.85 1.73
CA LEU A 125 4.39 15.89 0.64
C LEU A 125 2.92 15.49 0.42
N GLU A 126 2.30 16.09 -0.60
CA GLU A 126 1.00 15.64 -1.05
C GLU A 126 1.06 14.16 -1.50
N ARG A 127 -0.01 13.38 -1.25
CA ARG A 127 -0.16 11.98 -1.68
C ARG A 127 0.88 11.01 -1.09
N VAL A 128 1.39 11.28 0.10
CA VAL A 128 2.15 10.32 0.89
C VAL A 128 1.25 9.78 1.98
N GLU A 129 1.08 8.46 2.00
CA GLU A 129 0.39 7.74 3.07
C GLU A 129 1.40 6.93 3.88
N LEU A 130 1.13 6.78 5.18
CA LEU A 130 2.02 6.11 6.11
C LEU A 130 1.39 4.80 6.58
N LEU A 131 2.18 3.72 6.58
CA LEU A 131 1.82 2.42 7.13
C LEU A 131 2.81 2.02 8.22
N ALA A 132 2.29 1.75 9.43
CA ALA A 132 3.10 1.34 10.57
C ALA A 132 3.53 -0.11 10.49
N LYS A 133 4.81 -0.41 10.73
CA LYS A 133 5.28 -1.78 11.03
C LYS A 133 5.04 -2.09 12.53
N PRO A 134 4.59 -3.29 12.92
CA PRO A 134 4.19 -4.40 12.06
C PRO A 134 2.76 -4.22 11.49
N PHE A 135 2.52 -4.66 10.27
CA PHE A 135 1.21 -4.63 9.61
C PHE A 135 0.83 -6.00 9.07
N ALA A 136 -0.47 -6.25 8.91
CA ALA A 136 -0.96 -7.41 8.20
C ALA A 136 -0.92 -7.17 6.69
N PHE A 137 -0.67 -8.20 5.88
CA PHE A 137 -0.66 -8.06 4.42
C PHE A 137 -2.02 -7.63 3.84
N SER A 138 -3.12 -7.98 4.51
CA SER A 138 -4.45 -7.47 4.18
C SER A 138 -4.54 -5.95 4.30
N GLU A 139 -3.87 -5.35 5.29
CA GLU A 139 -3.80 -3.91 5.46
C GLU A 139 -2.97 -3.26 4.35
N LEU A 140 -1.80 -3.83 4.01
CA LEU A 140 -1.00 -3.39 2.88
C LEU A 140 -1.83 -3.35 1.59
N LEU A 141 -2.52 -4.45 1.26
CA LEU A 141 -3.34 -4.57 0.05
C LEU A 141 -4.50 -3.55 0.04
N GLN A 142 -5.13 -3.33 1.19
CA GLN A 142 -6.19 -2.33 1.32
C GLN A 142 -5.67 -0.91 1.07
N ARG A 143 -4.50 -0.55 1.65
CA ARG A 143 -3.86 0.75 1.44
C ARG A 143 -3.46 0.96 -0.01
N VAL A 144 -2.84 -0.06 -0.61
CA VAL A 144 -2.48 -0.05 -2.04
C VAL A 144 -3.71 0.24 -2.90
N ARG A 145 -4.81 -0.49 -2.69
CA ARG A 145 -6.03 -0.28 -3.48
C ARG A 145 -6.61 1.12 -3.29
N THR A 146 -6.70 1.58 -2.05
CA THR A 146 -7.22 2.92 -1.74
C THR A 146 -6.42 4.02 -2.44
N LEU A 147 -5.09 3.92 -2.43
CA LEU A 147 -4.22 4.91 -3.08
C LEU A 147 -4.33 4.90 -4.60
N LEU A 148 -4.45 3.73 -5.20
CA LEU A 148 -4.62 3.59 -6.63
C LEU A 148 -5.98 4.14 -7.10
N ASP A 149 -7.07 3.81 -6.41
CA ASP A 149 -8.42 4.32 -6.70
C ASP A 149 -8.49 5.85 -6.54
N ALA A 150 -7.86 6.40 -5.50
CA ALA A 150 -7.79 7.84 -5.30
C ALA A 150 -6.97 8.56 -6.39
N ALA A 151 -5.92 7.92 -6.90
CA ALA A 151 -5.10 8.49 -7.96
C ALA A 151 -5.83 8.58 -9.30
N GLU A 152 -6.75 7.66 -9.58
CA GLU A 152 -7.56 7.66 -10.80
C GLU A 152 -8.66 8.74 -10.77
N THR A 153 -9.21 9.04 -9.58
CA THR A 153 -10.36 9.93 -9.42
C THR A 153 -10.03 11.42 -9.30
N LEU A 154 -8.77 11.76 -8.99
CA LEU A 154 -8.39 13.16 -8.81
C LEU A 154 -8.18 13.88 -10.14
N PRO A 155 -8.94 14.98 -10.42
CA PRO A 155 -8.69 15.81 -11.58
C PRO A 155 -7.28 16.41 -11.54
N LEU A 156 -6.70 16.60 -12.73
CA LEU A 156 -5.39 17.24 -12.89
C LEU A 156 -5.37 18.57 -12.13
N PRO A 157 -4.33 18.88 -11.32
CA PRO A 157 -4.15 20.24 -10.83
C PRO A 157 -4.09 21.18 -12.03
N ARG A 158 -4.99 22.17 -12.06
CA ARG A 158 -4.97 23.20 -13.10
C ARG A 158 -3.58 23.82 -13.09
N ARG A 159 -2.87 23.77 -14.23
CA ARG A 159 -1.63 24.51 -14.41
C ARG A 159 -1.92 25.96 -13.99
N LYS A 160 -1.21 26.44 -12.95
CA LYS A 160 -1.18 27.87 -12.68
C LYS A 160 -0.62 28.50 -13.94
N GLN A 161 -1.50 29.19 -14.68
CA GLN A 161 -1.13 30.01 -15.79
C GLN A 161 -0.33 31.18 -15.20
N TRP A 162 0.99 31.11 -15.34
CA TRP A 162 1.82 32.28 -15.10
C TRP A 162 1.51 33.24 -16.21
N CYS A 163 0.73 34.29 -15.91
CA CYS A 163 0.60 35.45 -16.78
C CYS A 163 2.00 35.98 -17.01
N ARG A 164 2.43 36.01 -18.27
CA ARG A 164 3.53 36.83 -18.71
C ARG A 164 2.93 38.24 -18.90
N ASP A 165 3.35 39.15 -18.06
CA ASP A 165 3.35 40.58 -18.34
C ASP A 165 4.75 40.94 -18.81
#